data_754bce9577902d98a8a291a5eb05bb6a
#
_entry.id   754bce9577902d98a8a291a5eb05bb6a
#
_cell.length_a   1.000
_cell.length_b   1.000
_cell.length_c   1.000
_cell.angle_alpha   90.00
_cell.angle_beta   90.00
_cell.angle_gamma   90.00
#
_symmetry.space_group_name_H-M   'P 1'
#
loop_
_entity.id
_entity.type
_entity.pdbx_description
1 polymer ?
#
loop_
_entity_poly.entity_id
_entity_poly.type
_entity_poly.pdbx_seq_one_letter_code
_entity_poly.pdbx_strand_id
1 'polypeptide(L)'
;MKNKLILAVLTLCSTFVFAQTVAKTGNIDASETWTSDNVYVLTGQVFVKDGVTLTIEAGTTIRAQQDDGQGLAPALVIEMGGKLIADGTKEAPITFTSILNPDDSDWGDGRGLWGGIIINGKAPISTTGGTNNVEG
;
A
#
# COMPACT_ATOMS: atom_id res chain seq x y z
N MET A 1 11.98 36.63 -53.73
CA MET A 1 11.87 35.34 -53.04
C MET A 1 11.57 35.62 -51.57
N LYS A 2 10.34 35.32 -51.09
CA LYS A 2 9.90 35.63 -49.70
C LYS A 2 10.06 34.36 -48.89
N ASN A 3 11.08 34.28 -48.02
CA ASN A 3 11.26 33.19 -47.08
C ASN A 3 10.21 33.31 -45.97
N LYS A 4 9.26 32.39 -45.95
CA LYS A 4 8.33 32.22 -44.84
C LYS A 4 9.01 31.38 -43.75
N LEU A 5 9.43 32.04 -42.67
CA LEU A 5 9.89 31.39 -41.47
C LEU A 5 8.68 30.81 -40.75
N ILE A 6 8.50 29.48 -40.77
CA ILE A 6 7.46 28.78 -40.01
C ILE A 6 8.01 28.57 -38.61
N LEU A 7 7.51 29.40 -37.66
CA LEU A 7 7.80 29.24 -36.24
C LEU A 7 6.91 28.10 -35.69
N ALA A 8 7.49 26.92 -35.51
CA ALA A 8 6.80 25.82 -34.84
C ALA A 8 6.75 26.11 -33.33
N VAL A 9 5.59 26.50 -32.85
CA VAL A 9 5.32 26.63 -31.41
C VAL A 9 5.12 25.24 -30.86
N LEU A 10 6.15 24.70 -30.20
CA LEU A 10 6.07 23.45 -29.44
C LEU A 10 5.32 23.71 -28.13
N THR A 11 4.00 23.46 -28.10
CA THR A 11 3.20 23.56 -26.88
C THR A 11 3.58 22.39 -25.96
N LEU A 12 4.39 22.67 -24.95
CA LEU A 12 4.72 21.74 -23.89
C LEU A 12 3.48 21.58 -22.99
N CYS A 13 2.66 20.57 -23.27
CA CYS A 13 1.52 20.21 -22.44
C CYS A 13 2.04 19.49 -21.17
N SER A 14 2.28 20.24 -20.11
CA SER A 14 2.56 19.67 -18.80
C SER A 14 1.27 19.09 -18.24
N THR A 15 1.12 17.78 -18.32
CA THR A 15 0.04 17.05 -17.62
C THR A 15 0.35 17.06 -16.13
N PHE A 16 -0.40 17.83 -15.35
CA PHE A 16 -0.38 17.70 -13.90
C PHE A 16 -1.06 16.37 -13.55
N VAL A 17 -0.27 15.40 -13.13
CA VAL A 17 -0.76 14.17 -12.52
C VAL A 17 -1.06 14.50 -11.06
N PHE A 18 -2.33 14.55 -10.70
CA PHE A 18 -2.74 14.63 -9.29
C PHE A 18 -2.68 13.22 -8.71
N ALA A 19 -2.06 13.09 -7.53
CA ALA A 19 -2.08 11.84 -6.78
C ALA A 19 -3.54 11.45 -6.49
N GLN A 20 -3.95 10.28 -6.99
CA GLN A 20 -5.29 9.75 -6.77
C GLN A 20 -5.30 8.92 -5.49
N THR A 21 -6.36 9.08 -4.68
CA THR A 21 -6.60 8.20 -3.55
C THR A 21 -7.30 6.93 -4.02
N VAL A 22 -6.69 5.77 -3.74
CA VAL A 22 -7.20 4.45 -4.11
C VAL A 22 -7.53 3.67 -2.85
N ALA A 23 -8.81 3.43 -2.59
CA ALA A 23 -9.24 2.60 -1.47
C ALA A 23 -8.99 1.11 -1.75
N LYS A 24 -8.48 0.40 -0.75
CA LYS A 24 -8.20 -1.05 -0.81
C LYS A 24 -8.83 -1.76 0.39
N THR A 25 -9.53 -2.86 0.09
CA THR A 25 -10.11 -3.76 1.11
C THR A 25 -10.37 -5.13 0.48
N GLY A 26 -10.40 -6.18 1.29
CA GLY A 26 -10.68 -7.54 0.83
C GLY A 26 -9.52 -8.20 0.10
N ASN A 27 -9.81 -9.13 -0.79
CA ASN A 27 -8.81 -9.96 -1.44
C ASN A 27 -8.17 -9.30 -2.65
N ILE A 28 -6.87 -9.47 -2.78
CA ILE A 28 -6.10 -9.28 -4.02
C ILE A 28 -5.91 -10.67 -4.63
N ASP A 29 -6.73 -11.00 -5.63
CA ASP A 29 -6.77 -12.31 -6.27
C ASP A 29 -5.92 -12.40 -7.55
N ALA A 30 -5.36 -11.28 -8.01
CA ALA A 30 -4.46 -11.19 -9.14
C ALA A 30 -3.28 -10.28 -8.80
N SER A 31 -2.09 -10.61 -9.34
CA SER A 31 -0.91 -9.77 -9.11
C SER A 31 -1.12 -8.34 -9.60
N GLU A 32 -0.80 -7.37 -8.75
CA GLU A 32 -0.95 -5.96 -9.06
C GLU A 32 0.24 -5.13 -8.56
N THR A 33 0.36 -3.91 -9.08
CA THR A 33 1.39 -2.96 -8.68
C THR A 33 0.75 -1.70 -8.10
N TRP A 34 1.22 -1.28 -6.94
CA TRP A 34 0.89 0.00 -6.34
C TRP A 34 1.98 1.00 -6.68
N THR A 35 1.59 2.07 -7.36
CA THR A 35 2.51 3.06 -7.94
C THR A 35 2.64 4.29 -7.05
N SER A 36 3.75 5.00 -7.15
CA SER A 36 4.01 6.21 -6.36
C SER A 36 3.13 7.41 -6.73
N ASP A 37 2.43 7.35 -7.87
CA ASP A 37 1.49 8.39 -8.32
C ASP A 37 0.20 8.43 -7.49
N ASN A 38 -0.06 7.37 -6.71
CA ASN A 38 -1.28 7.21 -5.94
C ASN A 38 -1.01 7.13 -4.43
N VAL A 39 -2.02 7.50 -3.65
CA VAL A 39 -2.08 7.21 -2.22
C VAL A 39 -3.08 6.07 -2.01
N TYR A 40 -2.61 4.94 -1.49
CA TYR A 40 -3.46 3.80 -1.19
C TYR A 40 -3.99 3.90 0.23
N VAL A 41 -5.31 3.70 0.40
CA VAL A 41 -5.96 3.75 1.71
C VAL A 41 -6.57 2.39 2.02
N LEU A 42 -6.03 1.72 3.04
CA LEU A 42 -6.61 0.48 3.56
C LEU A 42 -7.85 0.85 4.37
N THR A 43 -9.02 0.48 3.87
CA THR A 43 -10.33 0.73 4.52
C THR A 43 -10.85 -0.51 5.26
N GLY A 44 -10.07 -1.57 5.31
CA GLY A 44 -10.31 -2.82 5.98
C GLY A 44 -9.08 -3.72 5.82
N GLN A 45 -9.22 -4.99 6.14
CA GLN A 45 -8.14 -5.95 5.89
C GLN A 45 -8.00 -6.22 4.39
N VAL A 46 -6.75 -6.20 3.91
CA VAL A 46 -6.38 -6.49 2.52
C VAL A 46 -5.52 -7.74 2.50
N PHE A 47 -5.93 -8.76 1.75
CA PHE A 47 -5.29 -10.07 1.72
C PHE A 47 -4.63 -10.32 0.36
N VAL A 48 -3.31 -10.43 0.33
CA VAL A 48 -2.59 -10.92 -0.86
C VAL A 48 -2.65 -12.44 -0.84
N LYS A 49 -3.37 -13.01 -1.79
CA LYS A 49 -3.71 -14.44 -1.81
C LYS A 49 -2.53 -15.33 -2.23
N ASP A 50 -2.65 -16.63 -1.98
CA ASP A 50 -1.67 -17.65 -2.43
C ASP A 50 -1.43 -17.54 -3.95
N GLY A 51 -0.17 -17.54 -4.36
CA GLY A 51 0.24 -17.40 -5.77
C GLY A 51 0.20 -15.97 -6.33
N VAL A 52 -0.27 -15.00 -5.55
CA VAL A 52 -0.39 -13.59 -5.97
C VAL A 52 0.82 -12.79 -5.50
N THR A 53 1.28 -11.85 -6.34
CA THR A 53 2.34 -10.91 -6.00
C THR A 53 1.79 -9.49 -5.94
N LEU A 54 1.94 -8.84 -4.80
CA LEU A 54 1.76 -7.39 -4.66
C LEU A 54 3.13 -6.73 -4.79
N THR A 55 3.29 -5.85 -5.77
CA THR A 55 4.47 -5.01 -5.93
C THR A 55 4.13 -3.58 -5.49
N ILE A 56 4.96 -2.99 -4.64
CA ILE A 56 4.82 -1.60 -4.21
C ILE A 56 6.07 -0.84 -4.66
N GLU A 57 5.89 0.16 -5.50
CA GLU A 57 6.98 0.96 -6.03
C GLU A 57 7.59 1.88 -4.95
N ALA A 58 8.87 2.21 -5.13
CA ALA A 58 9.54 3.19 -4.28
C ALA A 58 8.80 4.53 -4.28
N GLY A 59 8.67 5.16 -3.10
CA GLY A 59 7.97 6.43 -2.92
C GLY A 59 6.46 6.31 -2.72
N THR A 60 5.89 5.11 -2.81
CA THR A 60 4.45 4.89 -2.60
C THR A 60 4.06 5.14 -1.15
N THR A 61 2.93 5.82 -0.95
CA THR A 61 2.33 6.04 0.37
C THR A 61 1.09 5.16 0.55
N ILE A 62 1.08 4.38 1.62
CA ILE A 62 -0.03 3.55 2.04
C ILE A 62 -0.51 4.08 3.41
N ARG A 63 -1.79 4.40 3.50
CA ARG A 63 -2.44 4.84 4.73
C ARG A 63 -3.48 3.83 5.15
N ALA A 64 -3.63 3.60 6.43
CA ALA A 64 -4.68 2.75 6.95
C ALA A 64 -5.73 3.61 7.65
N GLN A 65 -6.99 3.35 7.35
CA GLN A 65 -8.10 3.96 8.06
C GLN A 65 -8.07 3.51 9.54
N GLN A 66 -8.55 4.35 10.43
CA GLN A 66 -8.72 3.96 11.82
C GLN A 66 -9.74 2.82 11.94
N ASP A 67 -9.53 1.93 12.90
CA ASP A 67 -10.52 0.95 13.28
C ASP A 67 -11.76 1.67 13.82
N ASP A 68 -12.90 1.38 13.23
CA ASP A 68 -14.20 1.95 13.65
C ASP A 68 -14.85 1.14 14.79
N GLY A 69 -14.16 0.12 15.31
CA GLY A 69 -14.66 -0.77 16.36
C GLY A 69 -15.74 -1.73 15.90
N GLN A 70 -16.04 -1.79 14.59
CA GLN A 70 -17.07 -2.67 14.05
C GLN A 70 -16.50 -3.99 13.52
N GLY A 71 -15.19 -4.16 13.55
CA GLY A 71 -14.56 -5.33 13.00
C GLY A 71 -13.07 -5.41 13.32
N LEU A 72 -12.33 -5.96 12.38
CA LEU A 72 -10.89 -6.08 12.49
C LEU A 72 -10.22 -4.82 11.95
N ALA A 73 -9.22 -4.33 12.68
CA ALA A 73 -8.43 -3.17 12.26
C ALA A 73 -7.91 -3.34 10.82
N PRO A 74 -7.92 -2.26 9.99
CA PRO A 74 -7.35 -2.31 8.66
C PRO A 74 -5.90 -2.79 8.69
N ALA A 75 -5.56 -3.75 7.84
CA ALA A 75 -4.24 -4.38 7.80
C ALA A 75 -3.91 -4.85 6.39
N LEU A 76 -2.61 -4.97 6.08
CA LEU A 76 -2.14 -5.67 4.89
C LEU A 76 -1.65 -7.06 5.29
N VAL A 77 -2.33 -8.09 4.81
CA VAL A 77 -2.02 -9.49 5.13
C VAL A 77 -1.49 -10.19 3.89
N ILE A 78 -0.28 -10.71 3.97
CA ILE A 78 0.29 -11.58 2.95
C ILE A 78 0.02 -13.02 3.38
N GLU A 79 -0.87 -13.69 2.70
CA GLU A 79 -1.20 -15.10 3.00
C GLU A 79 -0.03 -16.04 2.68
N MET A 80 -0.07 -17.24 3.22
CA MET A 80 0.90 -18.28 2.87
C MET A 80 0.90 -18.53 1.36
N GLY A 81 2.05 -18.28 0.71
CA GLY A 81 2.20 -18.39 -0.75
C GLY A 81 1.93 -17.10 -1.50
N GLY A 82 1.36 -16.08 -0.88
CA GLY A 82 1.37 -14.72 -1.38
C GLY A 82 2.78 -14.12 -1.31
N LYS A 83 3.03 -13.10 -2.12
CA LYS A 83 4.32 -12.42 -2.18
C LYS A 83 4.16 -10.91 -2.13
N LEU A 84 4.99 -10.26 -1.31
CA LEU A 84 5.15 -8.80 -1.28
C LEU A 84 6.53 -8.44 -1.83
N ILE A 85 6.57 -7.51 -2.79
CA ILE A 85 7.78 -6.83 -3.26
C ILE A 85 7.61 -5.35 -2.91
N ALA A 86 8.43 -4.85 -2.01
CA ALA A 86 8.33 -3.48 -1.51
C ALA A 86 9.75 -2.92 -1.32
N ASP A 87 10.41 -2.65 -2.45
CA ASP A 87 11.78 -2.16 -2.50
C ASP A 87 11.79 -0.63 -2.55
N GLY A 88 11.75 0.01 -1.40
CA GLY A 88 11.95 1.46 -1.27
C GLY A 88 13.41 1.85 -1.34
N THR A 89 13.69 3.12 -1.64
CA THR A 89 15.03 3.68 -1.57
C THR A 89 15.14 4.71 -0.46
N LYS A 90 16.35 5.16 -0.13
CA LYS A 90 16.54 6.24 0.84
C LYS A 90 15.90 7.55 0.37
N GLU A 91 15.96 7.81 -0.93
CA GLU A 91 15.43 9.01 -1.58
C GLU A 91 13.92 8.92 -1.84
N ALA A 92 13.40 7.70 -2.00
CA ALA A 92 11.99 7.41 -2.24
C ALA A 92 11.52 6.22 -1.37
N PRO A 93 11.38 6.41 -0.04
CA PRO A 93 10.94 5.35 0.85
C PRO A 93 9.46 5.01 0.60
N ILE A 94 9.12 3.75 0.79
CA ILE A 94 7.72 3.34 0.87
C ILE A 94 7.22 3.65 2.29
N THR A 95 6.11 4.37 2.39
CA THR A 95 5.58 4.82 3.67
C THR A 95 4.29 4.09 4.00
N PHE A 96 4.25 3.40 5.14
CA PHE A 96 3.04 2.84 5.73
C PHE A 96 2.70 3.62 6.99
N THR A 97 1.50 4.17 7.06
CA THR A 97 1.07 5.00 8.20
C THR A 97 -0.44 4.94 8.41
N SER A 98 -0.94 5.55 9.48
CA SER A 98 -2.36 5.80 9.68
C SER A 98 -2.85 6.96 8.80
N ILE A 99 -4.16 7.03 8.58
CA ILE A 99 -4.82 8.21 8.01
C ILE A 99 -4.80 9.39 8.97
N LEU A 100 -4.70 9.14 10.27
CA LEU A 100 -4.60 10.17 11.32
C LEU A 100 -3.22 10.86 11.27
N ASN A 101 -3.18 12.11 11.64
CA ASN A 101 -1.95 12.87 11.84
C ASN A 101 -1.58 12.90 13.35
N PRO A 102 -0.30 13.12 13.68
CA PRO A 102 0.13 13.24 15.08
C PRO A 102 -0.60 14.34 15.89
N ASP A 103 -1.12 15.35 15.19
CA ASP A 103 -1.85 16.46 15.81
C ASP A 103 -3.35 16.19 16.00
N ASP A 104 -3.86 15.06 15.48
CA ASP A 104 -5.25 14.67 15.64
C ASP A 104 -5.51 14.21 17.09
N SER A 105 -6.67 14.60 17.66
CA SER A 105 -7.05 14.18 19.01
C SER A 105 -7.12 12.68 19.20
N ASP A 106 -7.42 11.95 18.14
CA ASP A 106 -7.56 10.49 18.12
C ASP A 106 -6.24 9.77 17.89
N TRP A 107 -5.14 10.51 17.67
CA TRP A 107 -3.80 9.92 17.53
C TRP A 107 -3.35 9.19 18.81
N GLY A 108 -3.77 9.69 19.98
CA GLY A 108 -3.37 9.13 21.27
C GLY A 108 -1.84 9.14 21.43
N ASP A 109 -1.28 7.96 21.71
CA ASP A 109 0.18 7.76 21.79
C ASP A 109 0.79 7.21 20.48
N GLY A 110 0.03 7.22 19.38
CA GLY A 110 0.45 6.73 18.06
C GLY A 110 0.48 5.22 17.93
N ARG A 111 -0.05 4.47 18.90
CA ARG A 111 -0.11 3.00 18.90
C ARG A 111 -1.53 2.50 18.65
N GLY A 112 -1.64 1.33 18.02
CA GLY A 112 -2.94 0.68 17.80
C GLY A 112 -3.83 1.40 16.78
N LEU A 113 -3.28 2.31 15.97
CA LEU A 113 -4.06 3.07 14.99
C LEU A 113 -4.54 2.22 13.81
N TRP A 114 -3.87 1.11 13.54
CA TRP A 114 -4.21 0.15 12.49
C TRP A 114 -3.52 -1.19 12.75
N GLY A 115 -3.90 -2.25 12.01
CA GLY A 115 -3.44 -3.62 12.24
C GLY A 115 -2.03 -3.95 11.75
N GLY A 116 -1.38 -3.03 11.02
CA GLY A 116 -0.02 -3.26 10.54
C GLY A 116 0.07 -4.14 9.28
N ILE A 117 1.25 -4.71 9.07
CA ILE A 117 1.54 -5.64 7.97
C ILE A 117 1.80 -7.02 8.59
N ILE A 118 1.06 -8.02 8.13
CA ILE A 118 1.17 -9.41 8.58
C ILE A 118 1.68 -10.24 7.41
N ILE A 119 2.79 -10.97 7.60
CA ILE A 119 3.37 -11.83 6.56
C ILE A 119 3.39 -13.26 7.06
N ASN A 120 2.57 -14.11 6.44
CA ASN A 120 2.47 -15.54 6.78
C ASN A 120 3.46 -16.35 5.93
N GLY A 121 4.44 -16.96 6.59
CA GLY A 121 5.42 -17.84 5.95
C GLY A 121 4.94 -19.28 5.80
N LYS A 122 5.59 -20.05 4.91
CA LYS A 122 5.36 -21.51 4.75
C LYS A 122 6.39 -22.37 5.51
N ALA A 123 7.27 -21.76 6.30
CA ALA A 123 8.27 -22.55 7.05
C ALA A 123 7.59 -23.44 8.09
N PRO A 124 7.97 -24.72 8.19
CA PRO A 124 7.50 -25.59 9.26
C PRO A 124 7.94 -25.06 10.63
N ILE A 125 7.07 -25.12 11.60
CA ILE A 125 7.36 -24.70 12.98
C ILE A 125 7.36 -25.93 13.90
N SER A 126 7.94 -25.80 15.09
CA SER A 126 8.13 -26.91 16.06
C SER A 126 6.87 -27.27 16.85
N THR A 127 5.69 -27.14 16.25
CA THR A 127 4.42 -27.57 16.84
C THR A 127 4.00 -28.96 16.31
N THR A 128 3.13 -29.64 17.04
CA THR A 128 2.52 -30.88 16.54
C THR A 128 1.77 -30.58 15.24
N GLY A 129 2.21 -31.20 14.13
CA GLY A 129 1.67 -30.91 12.78
C GLY A 129 2.39 -29.80 12.00
N GLY A 130 3.41 -29.13 12.58
CA GLY A 130 4.26 -28.18 11.88
C GLY A 130 3.60 -26.86 11.52
N THR A 131 2.38 -26.60 12.01
CA THR A 131 1.61 -25.36 11.78
C THR A 131 0.99 -24.85 13.05
N ASN A 132 0.76 -23.54 13.13
CA ASN A 132 -0.03 -22.93 14.20
C ASN A 132 -0.76 -21.69 13.66
N ASN A 133 -1.82 -21.27 14.34
CA ASN A 133 -2.50 -20.01 14.02
C ASN A 133 -1.73 -18.83 14.61
N VAL A 134 -1.76 -17.70 13.93
CA VAL A 134 -1.35 -16.43 14.52
C VAL A 134 -2.45 -16.00 15.48
N GLU A 135 -2.08 -15.86 16.74
CA GLU A 135 -2.98 -15.28 17.75
C GLU A 135 -2.93 -13.75 17.60
N GLY A 136 -4.07 -13.11 17.35
CA GLY A 136 -4.23 -11.68 17.24
C GLY A 136 -5.40 -11.19 18.05
#